data_7c9884d348bbac2a20b67f6fa4b3fc82
#
_entry.id   7c9884d348bbac2a20b67f6fa4b3fc82
#
_cell.length_a   1.000
_cell.length_b   1.000
_cell.length_c   1.000
_cell.angle_alpha   90.00
_cell.angle_beta   90.00
_cell.angle_gamma   90.00
#
_symmetry.space_group_name_H-M   'P 1'
#
loop_
_entity.id
_entity.type
_entity.pdbx_description
1 polymer ?
#
loop_
_entity_poly.entity_id
_entity_poly.type
_entity_poly.pdbx_seq_one_letter_code
_entity_poly.pdbx_strand_id
1 'polypeptide(L)' 'MSQQTSVTIDIGSKIRVTRVRDRIPGALVELLKKDSSGTVVDFRTVDGKGIGVVVQLSDGSTSWFFEDEIAPG' A
#
# COMPACT_ATOMS: atom_id res chain seq x y z
N MET A 1 22.27 -6.29 -15.75
CA MET A 1 21.72 -6.26 -15.52
C MET A 1 21.26 -5.57 -14.77
N SER A 2 20.96 -5.16 -14.93
CA SER A 2 20.50 -4.48 -14.20
C SER A 2 19.75 -4.92 -13.27
N GLN A 3 19.84 -5.08 -12.80
CA GLN A 3 19.23 -5.50 -11.99
C GLN A 3 18.34 -4.80 -11.39
N GLN A 4 17.68 -4.94 -11.58
CA GLN A 4 16.56 -4.40 -11.02
C GLN A 4 16.50 -4.66 -9.59
N THR A 5 16.57 -3.68 -8.85
CA THR A 5 16.61 -3.90 -7.43
C THR A 5 15.30 -3.62 -6.76
N SER A 6 14.43 -2.85 -7.39
CA SER A 6 13.18 -2.52 -6.74
C SER A 6 12.18 -3.63 -6.93
N VAL A 7 11.28 -3.73 -6.00
CA VAL A 7 10.20 -4.68 -6.08
C VAL A 7 9.17 -4.17 -7.06
N THR A 8 8.70 -5.03 -7.92
CA THR A 8 7.62 -4.72 -8.84
C THR A 8 6.29 -4.98 -8.13
N ILE A 9 5.48 -3.93 -8.02
CA ILE A 9 4.16 -4.03 -7.42
C ILE A 9 3.15 -3.72 -8.51
N ASP A 10 2.38 -4.73 -8.89
CA ASP A 10 1.39 -4.60 -9.96
C ASP A 10 -0.01 -4.74 -9.42
N ILE A 11 -0.99 -4.36 -10.23
CA ILE A 11 -2.39 -4.58 -9.89
C ILE A 11 -2.59 -6.08 -9.71
N GLY A 12 -3.25 -6.44 -8.63
CA GLY A 12 -3.45 -7.84 -8.26
C GLY A 12 -2.41 -8.40 -7.32
N SER A 13 -1.32 -7.67 -7.09
CA SER A 13 -0.27 -8.13 -6.20
C SER A 13 -0.72 -8.07 -4.75
N LYS A 14 -0.29 -9.04 -3.97
CA LYS A 14 -0.49 -9.01 -2.52
C LYS A 14 0.60 -8.19 -1.89
N ILE A 15 0.22 -7.35 -0.96
CA ILE A 15 1.18 -6.53 -0.24
C ILE A 15 0.83 -6.51 1.23
N ARG A 16 1.75 -5.97 2.01
CA ARG A 16 1.55 -5.75 3.43
C ARG A 16 1.93 -4.32 3.75
N VAL A 17 1.14 -3.65 4.56
CA VAL A 17 1.46 -2.31 5.02
C VAL A 17 2.47 -2.44 6.14
N THR A 18 3.65 -1.85 5.95
CA THR A 18 4.76 -1.97 6.90
C THR A 18 5.01 -0.71 7.69
N ARG A 19 4.42 0.41 7.27
CA ARG A 19 4.63 1.68 7.94
C ARG A 19 3.33 2.47 7.95
N VAL A 20 2.92 2.91 9.13
CA VAL A 20 1.72 3.70 9.31
C VAL A 20 2.13 5.11 9.71
N ARG A 21 1.70 6.08 8.92
CA ARG A 21 2.04 7.48 9.16
C ARG A 21 0.83 8.26 9.64
N ASP A 22 1.08 9.47 10.13
CA ASP A 22 0.04 10.28 10.77
C ASP A 22 -1.15 10.58 9.87
N ARG A 23 -0.96 10.60 8.56
CA ARG A 23 -2.06 10.90 7.65
C ARG A 23 -3.11 9.78 7.59
N ILE A 24 -2.79 8.62 8.12
CA ILE A 24 -3.68 7.46 8.04
C ILE A 24 -4.70 7.54 9.18
N PRO A 25 -6.01 7.52 8.86
CA PRO A 25 -7.05 7.64 9.89
C PRO A 25 -6.97 6.54 10.93
N GLY A 26 -7.36 6.88 12.16
CA GLY A 26 -7.29 5.92 13.26
C GLY A 26 -8.08 4.65 13.03
N ALA A 27 -9.24 4.74 12.39
CA ALA A 27 -10.04 3.55 12.11
C ALA A 27 -9.28 2.60 11.19
N LEU A 28 -8.54 3.15 10.23
CA LEU A 28 -7.75 2.34 9.32
C LEU A 28 -6.56 1.73 10.06
N VAL A 29 -5.96 2.49 10.97
CA VAL A 29 -4.85 1.97 11.78
C VAL A 29 -5.31 0.74 12.57
N GLU A 30 -6.49 0.79 13.14
CA GLU A 30 -7.03 -0.34 13.90
C GLU A 30 -7.21 -1.57 13.02
N LEU A 31 -7.71 -1.37 11.79
CA LEU A 31 -7.84 -2.48 10.85
C LEU A 31 -6.48 -3.07 10.52
N LEU A 32 -5.48 -2.21 10.29
CA LEU A 32 -4.14 -2.67 9.93
C LEU A 32 -3.47 -3.43 11.08
N LYS A 33 -3.82 -3.12 12.30
CA LYS A 33 -3.30 -3.89 13.44
C LYS A 33 -3.82 -5.32 13.45
N LYS A 34 -5.02 -5.51 12.94
CA LYS A 34 -5.61 -6.85 12.86
C LYS A 34 -5.10 -7.61 11.64
N ASP A 35 -5.01 -6.92 10.51
CA ASP A 35 -4.57 -7.54 9.27
C ASP A 35 -3.98 -6.44 8.38
N SER A 36 -2.68 -6.43 8.24
CA SER A 36 -2.01 -5.42 7.45
C SER A 36 -1.89 -5.79 5.97
N SER A 37 -2.43 -6.92 5.55
CA SER A 37 -2.31 -7.35 4.16
C SER A 37 -3.40 -6.73 3.30
N GLY A 38 -3.12 -6.65 2.01
CA GLY A 38 -4.07 -6.14 1.05
C GLY A 38 -3.68 -6.52 -0.36
N THR A 39 -4.51 -6.10 -1.31
CA THR A 39 -4.29 -6.39 -2.72
C THR A 39 -4.28 -5.08 -3.49
N VAL A 40 -3.30 -4.90 -4.34
CA VAL A 40 -3.20 -3.70 -5.16
C VAL A 40 -4.30 -3.72 -6.21
N VAL A 41 -5.09 -2.65 -6.27
CA VAL A 41 -6.19 -2.55 -7.23
C VAL A 41 -6.02 -1.41 -8.20
N ASP A 42 -5.16 -0.44 -7.90
CA ASP A 42 -4.96 0.70 -8.80
C ASP A 42 -3.73 1.48 -8.35
N PHE A 43 -3.39 2.51 -9.12
CA PHE A 43 -2.35 3.47 -8.76
C PHE A 43 -2.90 4.86 -8.94
N ARG A 44 -2.33 5.83 -8.23
CA ARG A 44 -2.72 7.22 -8.42
C ARG A 44 -1.49 8.11 -8.32
N THR A 45 -1.53 9.25 -9.00
CA THR A 45 -0.46 10.23 -8.89
C THR A 45 -0.79 11.16 -7.75
N VAL A 46 0.20 11.39 -6.89
CA VAL A 46 0.07 12.31 -5.78
C VAL A 46 1.01 13.50 -6.06
N ASP A 47 0.43 14.65 -6.29
CA ASP A 47 1.19 15.83 -6.71
C ASP A 47 2.36 16.11 -5.78
N GLY A 48 3.55 16.21 -6.39
CA GLY A 48 4.76 16.54 -5.67
C GLY A 48 5.27 15.44 -4.75
N LYS A 49 4.61 14.29 -4.74
CA LYS A 49 4.96 13.22 -3.80
C LYS A 49 5.23 11.88 -4.47
N GLY A 50 4.83 11.72 -5.72
CA GLY A 50 5.09 10.49 -6.46
C GLY A 50 3.83 9.66 -6.66
N ILE A 51 3.98 8.35 -6.64
CA ILE A 51 2.90 7.43 -6.96
C ILE A 51 2.31 6.86 -5.68
N GLY A 52 0.99 6.91 -5.57
CA GLY A 52 0.26 6.23 -4.52
C GLY A 52 -0.24 4.90 -5.03
N VAL A 53 -0.17 3.88 -4.19
CA VAL A 53 -0.64 2.54 -4.51
C VAL A 53 -1.99 2.37 -3.82
N VAL A 54 -3.03 2.11 -4.61
CA VAL A 54 -4.38 1.92 -4.06
C VAL A 54 -4.54 0.44 -3.72
N VAL A 55 -4.87 0.18 -2.47
CA VAL A 55 -4.91 -1.17 -1.93
C VAL A 55 -6.30 -1.45 -1.39
N GLN A 56 -6.83 -2.63 -1.70
CA GLN A 56 -8.05 -3.13 -1.08
C GLN A 56 -7.66 -3.94 0.14
N LEU A 57 -8.21 -3.57 1.28
CA LEU A 57 -7.87 -4.18 2.56
C LEU A 57 -8.78 -5.34 2.89
N SER A 58 -8.51 -6.00 4.01
CA SER A 58 -9.20 -7.23 4.37
C SER A 58 -10.71 -7.07 4.58
N ASP A 59 -11.16 -5.86 4.92
CA ASP A 59 -12.59 -5.61 5.11
C ASP A 59 -13.30 -5.17 3.83
N GLY A 60 -12.58 -5.15 2.71
CA GLY A 60 -13.13 -4.72 1.42
C GLY A 60 -12.99 -3.24 1.14
N SER A 61 -12.56 -2.44 2.11
CA SER A 61 -12.34 -1.02 1.89
C SER A 61 -11.06 -0.80 1.13
N THR A 62 -10.92 0.38 0.52
CA THR A 62 -9.70 0.73 -0.19
C THR A 62 -9.04 1.94 0.46
N SER A 63 -7.73 1.99 0.35
CA SER A 63 -6.95 3.13 0.79
C SER A 63 -5.71 3.18 -0.09
N TRP A 64 -4.94 4.26 0.02
CA TRP A 64 -3.73 4.35 -0.76
C TRP A 64 -2.54 4.58 0.14
N PHE A 65 -1.38 4.10 -0.30
CA PHE A 65 -0.15 4.20 0.44
C PHE A 65 0.98 4.55 -0.51
N PHE A 66 2.03 5.17 0.02
CA PHE A 66 3.24 5.35 -0.78
C PHE A 66 3.99 4.03 -0.83
N GLU A 67 4.85 3.89 -1.84
CA GLU A 67 5.59 2.64 -2.03
C GLU A 67 6.44 2.27 -0.84
N ASP A 68 6.98 3.25 -0.12
CA ASP A 68 7.83 2.97 1.04
C ASP A 68 7.04 2.60 2.28
N GLU A 69 5.72 2.61 2.19
CA GLU A 69 4.85 2.22 3.32
C GLU A 69 4.36 0.79 3.20
N ILE A 70 4.67 0.13 2.10
CA ILE A 70 4.20 -1.23 1.86
C ILE A 70 5.36 -2.11 1.42
N ALA A 71 5.14 -3.42 1.51
CA ALA A 71 6.12 -4.42 1.06
C ALA A 71 5.36 -5.58 0.44
N PRO A 72 6.03 -6.41 -0.36
CA PRO A 72 5.40 -7.62 -0.91
C PRO A 72 4.89 -8.49 0.23
N GLY A 73 3.68 -8.99 0.06
CA GLY A 73 3.03 -9.79 1.10
C GLY A 73 3.25 -11.28 1.01
#